data_2cd6113db15feda6ac19205ef115fb3e
#
_entry.id   2cd6113db15feda6ac19205ef115fb3e
#
_cell.length_a   1.000
_cell.length_b   1.000
_cell.length_c   1.000
_cell.angle_alpha   90.00
_cell.angle_beta   90.00
_cell.angle_gamma   90.00
#
_symmetry.space_group_name_H-M   'P 1'
#
loop_
_entity.id
_entity.type
_entity.pdbx_description
1 polymer ?
#
loop_
_entity_poly.entity_id
_entity_poly.type
_entity_poly.pdbx_seq_one_letter_code
_entity_poly.pdbx_strand_id
1 'polypeptide(L)'
;MAEKVKEKDFVKVDYTGKLPDGTVFDTTEEKAARDSNIFSEKMNYSPAVVCIGEKQILPGLDEQFEGKEVGKEYNVTLPPEKAFGKRDIKKMKIVPSSTFREHKINPQPGLQIDIDGQMGTVATVSGGRIIVNFNHPLAGKEITYTFKINEKITDTKDKLVSFLHFTLRIPEDKIEAEVKEDKATITLPIDFPLQITTMLAHKLVELTGLKDVLFQKKGAEKK
;
A
#
# COMPACT_ATOMS: atom_id res chain seq x y z
N MET A 1 18.45 18.35 19.67
CA MET A 1 18.02 16.94 19.79
C MET A 1 17.36 16.59 18.47
N ALA A 2 17.66 15.41 17.91
CA ALA A 2 17.02 14.98 16.66
C ALA A 2 15.51 14.80 16.88
N GLU A 3 14.72 15.23 15.91
CA GLU A 3 13.27 15.11 15.95
C GLU A 3 12.85 13.66 15.75
N LYS A 4 12.14 13.09 16.74
CA LYS A 4 11.61 11.73 16.69
C LYS A 4 10.15 11.76 16.28
N VAL A 5 9.75 10.78 15.48
CA VAL A 5 8.36 10.61 15.05
C VAL A 5 7.56 9.76 16.03
N LYS A 6 6.25 10.01 16.09
CA LYS A 6 5.30 9.36 17.00
C LYS A 6 4.11 8.81 16.22
N GLU A 7 3.32 7.96 16.84
CA GLU A 7 2.02 7.56 16.34
C GLU A 7 1.17 8.78 15.97
N LYS A 8 0.42 8.71 14.88
CA LYS A 8 -0.37 9.78 14.26
C LYS A 8 0.42 10.95 13.65
N ASP A 9 1.75 10.91 13.67
CA ASP A 9 2.54 11.86 12.87
C ASP A 9 2.41 11.51 11.38
N PHE A 10 2.26 12.52 10.56
CA PHE A 10 2.38 12.38 9.11
C PHE A 10 3.83 12.60 8.73
N VAL A 11 4.38 11.66 7.97
CA VAL A 11 5.78 11.68 7.58
C VAL A 11 5.93 11.44 6.09
N LYS A 12 6.94 12.08 5.51
CA LYS A 12 7.39 11.81 4.15
C LYS A 12 8.56 10.86 4.20
N VAL A 13 8.43 9.70 3.58
CA VAL A 13 9.39 8.61 3.70
C VAL A 13 9.79 8.07 2.34
N ASP A 14 11.09 7.84 2.16
CA ASP A 14 11.61 6.98 1.10
C ASP A 14 11.89 5.60 1.67
N TYR A 15 11.58 4.58 0.87
CA TYR A 15 11.90 3.21 1.24
C TYR A 15 12.18 2.33 0.04
N THR A 16 12.93 1.26 0.30
CA THR A 16 13.21 0.20 -0.67
C THR A 16 13.13 -1.15 0.01
N GLY A 17 12.25 -2.00 -0.47
CA GLY A 17 12.03 -3.37 0.00
C GLY A 17 12.82 -4.39 -0.82
N LYS A 18 13.54 -5.28 -0.13
CA LYS A 18 14.38 -6.31 -0.73
C LYS A 18 14.08 -7.70 -0.18
N LEU A 19 14.20 -8.70 -1.03
CA LEU A 19 14.25 -10.10 -0.64
C LEU A 19 15.64 -10.48 -0.10
N PRO A 20 15.80 -11.62 0.57
CA PRO A 20 17.11 -12.08 1.10
C PRO A 20 18.19 -12.25 0.04
N ASP A 21 17.81 -12.50 -1.21
CA ASP A 21 18.73 -12.59 -2.36
C ASP A 21 19.13 -11.23 -2.94
N GLY A 22 18.68 -10.13 -2.34
CA GLY A 22 18.93 -8.75 -2.79
C GLY A 22 17.93 -8.23 -3.84
N THR A 23 17.02 -9.06 -4.33
CA THR A 23 16.01 -8.65 -5.31
C THR A 23 15.11 -7.58 -4.73
N VAL A 24 15.07 -6.40 -5.36
CA VAL A 24 14.15 -5.31 -5.00
C VAL A 24 12.75 -5.67 -5.51
N PHE A 25 11.74 -5.56 -4.65
CA PHE A 25 10.34 -5.82 -5.01
C PHE A 25 9.43 -4.60 -4.84
N ASP A 26 9.90 -3.58 -4.11
CA ASP A 26 9.13 -2.37 -3.80
C ASP A 26 10.09 -1.20 -3.53
N THR A 27 9.78 0.00 -4.04
CA THR A 27 10.60 1.19 -3.78
C THR A 27 9.85 2.47 -4.15
N THR A 28 10.11 3.55 -3.42
CA THR A 28 9.68 4.91 -3.75
C THR A 28 10.65 5.62 -4.70
N GLU A 29 11.83 5.05 -4.94
CA GLU A 29 12.89 5.68 -5.73
C GLU A 29 12.90 5.18 -7.18
N GLU A 30 12.72 6.08 -8.14
CA GLU A 30 12.71 5.76 -9.57
C GLU A 30 14.02 5.09 -10.03
N LYS A 31 15.15 5.59 -9.57
CA LYS A 31 16.46 5.01 -9.90
C LYS A 31 16.56 3.56 -9.44
N ALA A 32 16.20 3.28 -8.19
CA ALA A 32 16.22 1.92 -7.65
C ALA A 32 15.27 0.99 -8.42
N ALA A 33 14.09 1.49 -8.83
CA ALA A 33 13.15 0.74 -9.64
C ALA A 33 13.70 0.38 -11.02
N ARG A 34 14.37 1.33 -11.71
CA ARG A 34 14.99 1.11 -13.02
C ARG A 34 16.16 0.13 -12.94
N ASP A 35 17.05 0.33 -11.97
CA ASP A 35 18.23 -0.52 -11.77
C ASP A 35 17.85 -1.97 -11.44
N SER A 36 16.66 -2.17 -10.85
CA SER A 36 16.13 -3.48 -10.45
C SER A 36 15.12 -4.07 -11.44
N ASN A 37 14.89 -3.43 -12.60
CA ASN A 37 13.93 -3.86 -13.64
C ASN A 37 12.48 -4.02 -13.14
N ILE A 38 12.05 -3.24 -12.14
CA ILE A 38 10.68 -3.19 -11.64
C ILE A 38 9.99 -1.85 -11.96
N PHE A 39 10.63 -1.01 -12.76
CA PHE A 39 10.08 0.29 -13.15
C PHE A 39 8.78 0.14 -13.94
N SER A 40 7.78 0.95 -13.58
CA SER A 40 6.50 1.03 -14.28
C SER A 40 6.10 2.49 -14.47
N GLU A 41 5.79 2.90 -15.68
CA GLU A 41 5.29 4.25 -16.00
C GLU A 41 3.96 4.60 -15.32
N LYS A 42 3.24 3.59 -14.82
CA LYS A 42 1.97 3.77 -14.10
C LYS A 42 2.16 4.11 -12.62
N MET A 43 3.37 3.97 -12.11
CA MET A 43 3.70 4.28 -10.71
C MET A 43 4.36 5.65 -10.62
N ASN A 44 3.96 6.41 -9.61
CA ASN A 44 4.63 7.64 -9.26
C ASN A 44 5.74 7.33 -8.26
N TYR A 45 7.00 7.50 -8.68
CA TYR A 45 8.16 7.30 -7.81
C TYR A 45 8.48 8.62 -7.11
N SER A 46 7.96 8.76 -5.93
CA SER A 46 8.18 9.90 -5.04
C SER A 46 8.10 9.45 -3.59
N PRO A 47 8.72 10.18 -2.65
CA PRO A 47 8.59 9.87 -1.24
C PRO A 47 7.12 9.78 -0.83
N ALA A 48 6.75 8.69 -0.17
CA ALA A 48 5.38 8.45 0.28
C ALA A 48 5.07 9.31 1.52
N VAL A 49 3.91 9.95 1.55
CA VAL A 49 3.43 10.66 2.74
C VAL A 49 2.43 9.78 3.47
N VAL A 50 2.82 9.24 4.61
CA VAL A 50 2.02 8.29 5.39
C VAL A 50 1.76 8.79 6.81
N CYS A 51 0.64 8.39 7.39
CA CYS A 51 0.32 8.62 8.80
C CYS A 51 0.73 7.38 9.60
N ILE A 52 1.63 7.55 10.57
CA ILE A 52 2.16 6.46 11.39
C ILE A 52 1.05 5.82 12.23
N GLY A 53 0.97 4.49 12.20
CA GLY A 53 -0.03 3.70 12.91
C GLY A 53 -1.30 3.40 12.11
N GLU A 54 -1.50 4.08 10.96
CA GLU A 54 -2.70 3.92 10.15
C GLU A 54 -2.62 2.79 9.11
N LYS A 55 -1.51 2.05 9.09
CA LYS A 55 -1.31 0.87 8.22
C LYS A 55 -1.56 1.15 6.73
N GLN A 56 -1.23 2.35 6.29
CA GLN A 56 -1.36 2.79 4.89
C GLN A 56 -0.36 2.10 3.97
N ILE A 57 0.75 1.65 4.54
CA ILE A 57 1.77 0.81 3.92
C ILE A 57 1.80 -0.56 4.60
N LEU A 58 2.83 -1.38 4.32
CA LEU A 58 2.97 -2.67 4.99
C LEU A 58 2.97 -2.52 6.51
N PRO A 59 2.04 -3.15 7.26
CA PRO A 59 1.86 -2.90 8.70
C PRO A 59 3.15 -3.09 9.52
N GLY A 60 3.95 -4.11 9.17
CA GLY A 60 5.21 -4.36 9.86
C GLY A 60 6.27 -3.27 9.61
N LEU A 61 6.21 -2.57 8.47
CA LEU A 61 7.06 -1.42 8.18
C LEU A 61 6.56 -0.17 8.92
N ASP A 62 5.25 0.06 8.93
CA ASP A 62 4.62 1.18 9.65
C ASP A 62 5.00 1.17 11.13
N GLU A 63 4.94 0.01 11.79
CA GLU A 63 5.36 -0.19 13.18
C GLU A 63 6.84 0.20 13.43
N GLN A 64 7.69 0.15 12.41
CA GLN A 64 9.11 0.46 12.55
C GLN A 64 9.42 1.96 12.52
N PHE A 65 8.48 2.80 12.10
CA PHE A 65 8.72 4.25 12.03
C PHE A 65 8.67 4.92 13.40
N GLU A 66 7.83 4.43 14.30
CA GLU A 66 7.68 5.03 15.62
C GLU A 66 9.01 5.12 16.38
N GLY A 67 9.27 6.29 16.96
CA GLY A 67 10.49 6.60 17.72
C GLY A 67 11.74 6.83 16.89
N LYS A 68 11.67 6.72 15.55
CA LYS A 68 12.81 6.97 14.66
C LYS A 68 13.06 8.48 14.48
N GLU A 69 14.29 8.80 14.14
CA GLU A 69 14.73 10.18 13.92
C GLU A 69 14.54 10.58 12.46
N VAL A 70 14.08 11.79 12.24
CA VAL A 70 13.99 12.39 10.90
C VAL A 70 15.39 12.59 10.33
N GLY A 71 15.55 12.35 9.04
CA GLY A 71 16.80 12.52 8.29
C GLY A 71 17.77 11.34 8.37
N LYS A 72 17.52 10.34 9.22
CA LYS A 72 18.36 9.15 9.38
C LYS A 72 17.84 7.97 8.59
N GLU A 73 18.74 7.20 8.01
CA GLU A 73 18.43 5.96 7.31
C GLU A 73 18.42 4.77 8.29
N TYR A 74 17.49 3.86 8.07
CA TYR A 74 17.31 2.65 8.87
C TYR A 74 17.16 1.43 7.98
N ASN A 75 17.68 0.31 8.45
CA ASN A 75 17.48 -1.01 7.87
C ASN A 75 16.71 -1.88 8.86
N VAL A 76 15.61 -2.48 8.41
CA VAL A 76 14.78 -3.34 9.24
C VAL A 76 14.44 -4.62 8.48
N THR A 77 14.52 -5.74 9.17
CA THR A 77 14.14 -7.04 8.63
C THR A 77 12.82 -7.46 9.25
N LEU A 78 11.85 -7.78 8.41
CA LEU A 78 10.51 -8.16 8.80
C LEU A 78 10.32 -9.67 8.56
N PRO A 79 9.95 -10.44 9.60
CA PRO A 79 9.60 -11.83 9.43
C PRO A 79 8.28 -11.94 8.65
N PRO A 80 7.98 -13.11 8.07
CA PRO A 80 6.79 -13.30 7.23
C PRO A 80 5.49 -12.83 7.88
N GLU A 81 5.32 -13.02 9.18
CA GLU A 81 4.12 -12.64 9.93
C GLU A 81 3.87 -11.13 9.96
N LYS A 82 4.95 -10.35 9.95
CA LYS A 82 4.91 -8.87 9.91
C LYS A 82 5.01 -8.30 8.49
N ALA A 83 5.18 -9.19 7.50
CA ALA A 83 5.28 -8.86 6.08
C ALA A 83 4.04 -9.33 5.31
N PHE A 84 4.20 -10.27 4.39
CA PHE A 84 3.13 -10.77 3.53
C PHE A 84 2.45 -12.05 4.07
N GLY A 85 2.64 -12.35 5.34
CA GLY A 85 2.08 -13.50 6.01
C GLY A 85 2.85 -14.80 5.78
N LYS A 86 2.54 -15.82 6.60
CA LYS A 86 3.05 -17.18 6.40
C LYS A 86 2.42 -17.80 5.16
N ARG A 87 3.13 -18.75 4.57
CA ARG A 87 2.59 -19.57 3.49
C ARG A 87 1.50 -20.49 4.05
N ASP A 88 0.28 -20.36 3.55
CA ASP A 88 -0.86 -21.18 3.95
C ASP A 88 -1.03 -22.35 2.97
N ILE A 89 -0.92 -23.57 3.50
CA ILE A 89 -1.10 -24.80 2.71
C ILE A 89 -2.53 -24.92 2.17
N LYS A 90 -3.53 -24.36 2.87
CA LYS A 90 -4.93 -24.35 2.41
C LYS A 90 -5.15 -23.55 1.13
N LYS A 91 -4.23 -22.60 0.85
CA LYS A 91 -4.20 -21.83 -0.39
C LYS A 91 -3.48 -22.54 -1.53
N MET A 92 -3.01 -23.77 -1.32
CA MET A 92 -2.49 -24.63 -2.37
C MET A 92 -3.59 -25.62 -2.78
N LYS A 93 -4.18 -25.42 -3.96
CA LYS A 93 -5.30 -26.24 -4.43
C LYS A 93 -4.83 -27.19 -5.54
N ILE A 94 -5.38 -28.41 -5.54
CA ILE A 94 -5.21 -29.35 -6.63
C ILE A 94 -6.33 -29.09 -7.64
N VAL A 95 -5.95 -28.78 -8.87
CA VAL A 95 -6.86 -28.57 -10.00
C VAL A 95 -6.64 -29.70 -11.02
N PRO A 96 -7.70 -30.39 -11.49
CA PRO A 96 -7.58 -31.41 -12.52
C PRO A 96 -7.04 -30.84 -13.84
N SER A 97 -6.23 -31.61 -14.56
CA SER A 97 -5.73 -31.17 -15.87
C SER A 97 -6.83 -31.02 -16.93
N SER A 98 -8.00 -31.66 -16.74
CA SER A 98 -9.18 -31.47 -17.57
C SER A 98 -9.64 -30.01 -17.60
N THR A 99 -9.67 -29.35 -16.44
CA THR A 99 -10.05 -27.92 -16.32
C THR A 99 -9.17 -27.03 -17.18
N PHE A 100 -7.86 -27.27 -17.17
CA PHE A 100 -6.94 -26.50 -18.00
C PHE A 100 -7.15 -26.78 -19.51
N ARG A 101 -7.46 -28.03 -19.88
CA ARG A 101 -7.74 -28.38 -21.26
C ARG A 101 -9.02 -27.76 -21.78
N GLU A 102 -10.08 -27.72 -20.98
CA GLU A 102 -11.34 -27.07 -21.29
C GLU A 102 -11.16 -25.58 -21.64
N HIS A 103 -10.26 -24.91 -20.90
CA HIS A 103 -9.90 -23.52 -21.16
C HIS A 103 -8.76 -23.35 -22.15
N LYS A 104 -8.28 -24.44 -22.82
CA LYS A 104 -7.16 -24.44 -23.77
C LYS A 104 -5.86 -23.84 -23.20
N ILE A 105 -5.64 -24.01 -21.90
CA ILE A 105 -4.44 -23.56 -21.20
C ILE A 105 -3.47 -24.74 -21.08
N ASN A 106 -2.22 -24.53 -21.46
CA ASN A 106 -1.15 -25.49 -21.23
C ASN A 106 -0.44 -25.16 -19.91
N PRO A 107 -0.71 -25.90 -18.81
CA PRO A 107 -0.15 -25.58 -17.49
C PRO A 107 1.34 -25.89 -17.44
N GLN A 108 2.12 -24.92 -16.96
CA GLN A 108 3.55 -25.07 -16.70
C GLN A 108 3.88 -24.44 -15.35
N PRO A 109 4.84 -24.99 -14.57
CA PRO A 109 5.28 -24.35 -13.33
C PRO A 109 5.67 -22.90 -13.58
N GLY A 110 5.17 -21.98 -12.73
CA GLY A 110 5.35 -20.54 -12.85
C GLY A 110 4.24 -19.81 -13.63
N LEU A 111 3.39 -20.53 -14.38
CA LEU A 111 2.26 -19.90 -15.08
C LEU A 111 1.29 -19.26 -14.09
N GLN A 112 1.01 -17.97 -14.29
CA GLN A 112 -0.04 -17.27 -13.56
C GLN A 112 -1.40 -17.51 -14.21
N ILE A 113 -2.39 -17.81 -13.42
CA ILE A 113 -3.77 -18.09 -13.87
C ILE A 113 -4.77 -17.40 -12.93
N ASP A 114 -5.90 -17.04 -13.49
CA ASP A 114 -7.06 -16.61 -12.71
C ASP A 114 -8.05 -17.79 -12.63
N ILE A 115 -8.48 -18.12 -11.42
CA ILE A 115 -9.55 -19.09 -11.17
C ILE A 115 -10.57 -18.41 -10.25
N ASP A 116 -11.77 -18.21 -10.76
CA ASP A 116 -12.89 -17.58 -10.03
C ASP A 116 -12.54 -16.20 -9.45
N GLY A 117 -11.77 -15.38 -10.20
CA GLY A 117 -11.32 -14.06 -9.77
C GLY A 117 -10.15 -14.09 -8.77
N GLN A 118 -9.55 -15.26 -8.53
CA GLN A 118 -8.37 -15.41 -7.69
C GLN A 118 -7.13 -15.72 -8.53
N MET A 119 -6.16 -14.82 -8.50
CA MET A 119 -4.86 -15.05 -9.13
C MET A 119 -4.08 -16.12 -8.38
N GLY A 120 -3.65 -17.16 -9.11
CA GLY A 120 -2.80 -18.21 -8.60
C GLY A 120 -1.62 -18.49 -9.52
N THR A 121 -0.61 -19.14 -9.00
CA THR A 121 0.56 -19.57 -9.77
C THR A 121 0.61 -21.10 -9.78
N VAL A 122 0.77 -21.69 -10.97
CA VAL A 122 0.99 -23.14 -11.10
C VAL A 122 2.31 -23.49 -10.41
N ALA A 123 2.23 -24.29 -9.35
CA ALA A 123 3.41 -24.72 -8.59
C ALA A 123 3.99 -26.03 -9.13
N THR A 124 3.13 -26.99 -9.50
CA THR A 124 3.54 -28.31 -9.97
C THR A 124 2.53 -28.87 -10.96
N VAL A 125 3.04 -29.57 -11.99
CA VAL A 125 2.24 -30.33 -12.96
C VAL A 125 2.72 -31.77 -12.91
N SER A 126 1.87 -32.69 -12.45
CA SER A 126 2.23 -34.12 -12.34
C SER A 126 1.00 -35.01 -12.40
N GLY A 127 1.06 -36.11 -13.21
CA GLY A 127 0.10 -37.20 -13.19
C GLY A 127 -1.36 -36.78 -13.39
N GLY A 128 -1.64 -35.77 -14.22
CA GLY A 128 -2.99 -35.25 -14.42
C GLY A 128 -3.53 -34.35 -13.31
N ARG A 129 -2.71 -34.04 -12.31
CA ARG A 129 -3.00 -33.12 -11.21
C ARG A 129 -2.08 -31.91 -11.31
N ILE A 130 -2.65 -30.71 -11.12
CA ILE A 130 -1.94 -29.47 -11.16
C ILE A 130 -2.11 -28.80 -9.81
N ILE A 131 -1.01 -28.51 -9.14
CA ILE A 131 -1.05 -27.75 -7.87
C ILE A 131 -0.94 -26.27 -8.21
N VAL A 132 -1.95 -25.52 -7.82
CA VAL A 132 -1.99 -24.05 -7.96
C VAL A 132 -1.84 -23.41 -6.59
N ASN A 133 -0.91 -22.48 -6.49
CA ASN A 133 -0.62 -21.71 -5.27
C ASN A 133 -1.31 -20.35 -5.34
N PHE A 134 -2.27 -20.12 -4.47
CA PHE A 134 -3.00 -18.85 -4.31
C PHE A 134 -2.46 -17.98 -3.16
N ASN A 135 -1.32 -18.34 -2.57
CA ASN A 135 -0.66 -17.44 -1.63
C ASN A 135 -0.12 -16.21 -2.34
N HIS A 136 0.05 -15.14 -1.59
CA HIS A 136 0.79 -13.98 -2.07
C HIS A 136 2.20 -14.43 -2.53
N PRO A 137 2.76 -13.91 -3.64
CA PRO A 137 4.08 -14.34 -4.15
C PRO A 137 5.21 -14.21 -3.13
N LEU A 138 5.10 -13.26 -2.20
CA LEU A 138 6.06 -13.02 -1.13
C LEU A 138 5.69 -13.68 0.21
N ALA A 139 4.58 -14.43 0.31
CA ALA A 139 4.20 -15.12 1.53
C ALA A 139 5.26 -16.15 1.95
N GLY A 140 5.56 -16.18 3.24
CA GLY A 140 6.59 -17.05 3.84
C GLY A 140 8.02 -16.57 3.64
N LYS A 141 8.22 -15.40 3.03
CA LYS A 141 9.56 -14.81 2.86
C LYS A 141 9.80 -13.75 3.93
N GLU A 142 11.01 -13.77 4.48
CA GLU A 142 11.55 -12.64 5.21
C GLU A 142 11.91 -11.53 4.23
N ILE A 143 11.70 -10.27 4.60
CA ILE A 143 12.00 -9.13 3.73
C ILE A 143 12.75 -8.07 4.52
N THR A 144 13.60 -7.31 3.84
CA THR A 144 14.34 -6.20 4.44
C THR A 144 13.91 -4.88 3.79
N TYR A 145 13.56 -3.90 4.60
CA TYR A 145 13.35 -2.53 4.15
C TYR A 145 14.49 -1.63 4.59
N THR A 146 15.05 -0.90 3.65
CA THR A 146 15.83 0.31 3.91
C THR A 146 14.88 1.49 3.80
N PHE A 147 14.81 2.37 4.79
CA PHE A 147 13.96 3.55 4.74
C PHE A 147 14.60 4.77 5.39
N LYS A 148 14.16 5.94 4.96
CA LYS A 148 14.55 7.24 5.52
C LYS A 148 13.31 8.11 5.65
N ILE A 149 13.06 8.60 6.86
CA ILE A 149 12.03 9.61 7.10
C ILE A 149 12.65 10.96 6.76
N ASN A 150 12.17 11.59 5.69
CA ASN A 150 12.74 12.84 5.19
C ASN A 150 12.30 14.03 6.03
N GLU A 151 11.00 14.11 6.35
CA GLU A 151 10.42 15.22 7.11
C GLU A 151 9.08 14.81 7.73
N LYS A 152 8.65 15.56 8.73
CA LYS A 152 7.28 15.52 9.23
C LYS A 152 6.42 16.50 8.45
N ILE A 153 5.24 16.07 8.06
CA ILE A 153 4.25 16.91 7.41
C ILE A 153 3.43 17.64 8.48
N THR A 154 3.52 18.94 8.49
CA THR A 154 2.78 19.80 9.42
C THR A 154 1.56 20.44 8.78
N ASP A 155 1.60 20.69 7.46
CA ASP A 155 0.49 21.29 6.72
C ASP A 155 -0.75 20.40 6.74
N THR A 156 -1.88 20.98 7.15
CA THR A 156 -3.14 20.25 7.32
C THR A 156 -3.72 19.77 6.00
N LYS A 157 -3.58 20.57 4.94
CA LYS A 157 -4.06 20.21 3.60
C LYS A 157 -3.30 18.99 3.08
N ASP A 158 -1.98 18.97 3.22
CA ASP A 158 -1.14 17.86 2.77
C ASP A 158 -1.47 16.57 3.55
N LYS A 159 -1.75 16.67 4.85
CA LYS A 159 -2.22 15.53 5.66
C LYS A 159 -3.54 14.96 5.14
N LEU A 160 -4.51 15.83 4.84
CA LEU A 160 -5.81 15.41 4.32
C LEU A 160 -5.68 14.73 2.96
N VAL A 161 -4.94 15.34 2.03
CA VAL A 161 -4.77 14.84 0.67
C VAL A 161 -4.04 13.50 0.68
N SER A 162 -2.92 13.39 1.39
CA SER A 162 -2.14 12.15 1.44
C SER A 162 -2.91 11.00 2.09
N PHE A 163 -3.63 11.28 3.20
CA PHE A 163 -4.44 10.25 3.85
C PHE A 163 -5.51 9.69 2.91
N LEU A 164 -6.21 10.57 2.21
CA LEU A 164 -7.27 10.20 1.26
C LEU A 164 -6.71 9.51 0.02
N HIS A 165 -5.55 9.94 -0.48
CA HIS A 165 -4.85 9.27 -1.58
C HIS A 165 -4.62 7.78 -1.28
N PHE A 166 -4.02 7.48 -0.13
CA PHE A 166 -3.76 6.08 0.27
C PHE A 166 -5.04 5.30 0.56
N THR A 167 -6.00 5.93 1.24
CA THR A 167 -7.22 5.24 1.68
C THR A 167 -8.18 4.95 0.52
N LEU A 168 -8.36 5.92 -0.38
CA LEU A 168 -9.33 5.83 -1.49
C LEU A 168 -8.69 5.42 -2.82
N ARG A 169 -7.35 5.35 -2.88
CA ARG A 169 -6.57 5.10 -4.10
C ARG A 169 -6.89 6.09 -5.23
N ILE A 170 -7.18 7.33 -4.86
CA ILE A 170 -7.39 8.45 -5.78
C ILE A 170 -6.07 9.20 -5.92
N PRO A 171 -5.61 9.52 -7.14
CA PRO A 171 -4.43 10.37 -7.34
C PRO A 171 -4.54 11.70 -6.59
N GLU A 172 -3.45 12.18 -5.99
CA GLU A 172 -3.42 13.40 -5.17
C GLU A 172 -3.90 14.63 -5.94
N ASP A 173 -3.56 14.74 -7.23
CA ASP A 173 -3.97 15.83 -8.13
C ASP A 173 -5.49 15.89 -8.36
N LYS A 174 -6.23 14.84 -8.00
CA LYS A 174 -7.69 14.76 -8.09
C LYS A 174 -8.41 14.97 -6.77
N ILE A 175 -7.67 15.17 -5.69
CA ILE A 175 -8.20 15.45 -4.35
C ILE A 175 -7.98 16.94 -4.07
N GLU A 176 -9.05 17.70 -3.99
CA GLU A 176 -8.96 19.11 -3.61
C GLU A 176 -9.35 19.25 -2.13
N ALA A 177 -8.51 19.88 -1.34
CA ALA A 177 -8.77 20.18 0.07
C ALA A 177 -8.67 21.68 0.30
N GLU A 178 -9.70 22.27 0.87
CA GLU A 178 -9.73 23.65 1.30
C GLU A 178 -9.87 23.67 2.83
N VAL A 179 -8.89 24.27 3.51
CA VAL A 179 -8.87 24.37 4.96
C VAL A 179 -9.15 25.83 5.34
N LYS A 180 -10.19 26.07 6.14
CA LYS A 180 -10.54 27.38 6.67
C LYS A 180 -10.67 27.27 8.19
N GLU A 181 -9.82 27.98 8.90
CA GLU A 181 -9.76 27.93 10.36
C GLU A 181 -9.59 26.48 10.86
N ASP A 182 -10.61 25.92 11.49
CA ASP A 182 -10.61 24.57 12.07
C ASP A 182 -11.53 23.61 11.31
N LYS A 183 -11.90 23.93 10.06
CA LYS A 183 -12.75 23.10 9.20
C LYS A 183 -12.08 22.85 7.86
N ALA A 184 -12.39 21.70 7.25
CA ALA A 184 -11.96 21.40 5.89
C ALA A 184 -13.13 21.00 4.99
N THR A 185 -13.02 21.38 3.73
CA THR A 185 -13.90 20.88 2.66
C THR A 185 -13.07 20.08 1.67
N ILE A 186 -13.43 18.82 1.48
CA ILE A 186 -12.77 17.90 0.57
C ILE A 186 -13.63 17.72 -0.67
N THR A 187 -13.07 17.99 -1.84
CA THR A 187 -13.73 17.78 -3.13
C THR A 187 -13.11 16.57 -3.81
N LEU A 188 -13.94 15.57 -4.10
CA LEU A 188 -13.53 14.32 -4.75
C LEU A 188 -14.13 14.19 -6.15
N PRO A 189 -13.45 13.47 -7.09
CA PRO A 189 -13.94 13.29 -8.46
C PRO A 189 -15.18 12.41 -8.57
N ILE A 190 -15.44 11.59 -7.55
CA ILE A 190 -16.58 10.66 -7.48
C ILE A 190 -17.32 10.82 -6.16
N ASP A 191 -18.59 10.43 -6.15
CA ASP A 191 -19.39 10.36 -4.93
C ASP A 191 -19.10 9.08 -4.15
N PHE A 192 -19.07 9.21 -2.83
CA PHE A 192 -19.02 8.10 -1.90
C PHE A 192 -20.29 8.03 -1.05
N PRO A 193 -20.73 6.83 -0.64
CA PRO A 193 -21.83 6.68 0.30
C PRO A 193 -21.60 7.50 1.58
N LEU A 194 -22.66 8.09 2.11
CA LEU A 194 -22.61 8.93 3.31
C LEU A 194 -21.90 8.24 4.48
N GLN A 195 -22.09 6.95 4.65
CA GLN A 195 -21.44 6.15 5.69
C GLN A 195 -19.90 6.20 5.57
N ILE A 196 -19.38 6.09 4.34
CA ILE A 196 -17.93 6.14 4.08
C ILE A 196 -17.39 7.55 4.36
N THR A 197 -18.05 8.59 3.83
CA THR A 197 -17.60 9.97 4.04
C THR A 197 -17.70 10.38 5.50
N THR A 198 -18.70 9.95 6.24
CA THR A 198 -18.80 10.19 7.69
C THR A 198 -17.67 9.52 8.45
N MET A 199 -17.38 8.25 8.15
CA MET A 199 -16.26 7.52 8.78
C MET A 199 -14.92 8.21 8.49
N LEU A 200 -14.67 8.62 7.26
CA LEU A 200 -13.46 9.33 6.86
C LEU A 200 -13.36 10.70 7.53
N ALA A 201 -14.49 11.45 7.62
CA ALA A 201 -14.52 12.75 8.30
C ALA A 201 -14.10 12.62 9.76
N HIS A 202 -14.69 11.67 10.50
CA HIS A 202 -14.32 11.41 11.89
C HIS A 202 -12.82 11.07 12.04
N LYS A 203 -12.32 10.23 11.13
CA LYS A 203 -10.90 9.84 11.15
C LYS A 203 -9.97 11.02 10.87
N LEU A 204 -10.30 11.84 9.88
CA LEU A 204 -9.51 13.03 9.54
C LEU A 204 -9.53 14.07 10.66
N VAL A 205 -10.68 14.28 11.32
CA VAL A 205 -10.78 15.12 12.52
C VAL A 205 -9.84 14.63 13.62
N GLU A 206 -9.84 13.32 13.89
CA GLU A 206 -8.95 12.70 14.88
C GLU A 206 -7.45 12.93 14.56
N LEU A 207 -7.08 12.77 13.30
CA LEU A 207 -5.68 12.81 12.86
C LEU A 207 -5.14 14.24 12.69
N THR A 208 -6.00 15.20 12.35
CA THR A 208 -5.56 16.56 12.03
C THR A 208 -5.87 17.59 13.12
N GLY A 209 -6.77 17.27 14.06
CA GLY A 209 -7.23 18.19 15.10
C GLY A 209 -8.26 19.20 14.60
N LEU A 210 -8.76 19.08 13.35
CA LEU A 210 -9.85 19.87 12.86
C LEU A 210 -11.15 19.59 13.64
N LYS A 211 -12.08 20.54 13.63
CA LYS A 211 -13.40 20.34 14.25
C LYS A 211 -14.40 19.66 13.31
N ASP A 212 -14.22 19.88 12.01
CA ASP A 212 -15.17 19.36 11.02
C ASP A 212 -14.50 19.14 9.66
N VAL A 213 -14.92 18.08 8.95
CA VAL A 213 -14.47 17.76 7.59
C VAL A 213 -15.67 17.40 6.75
N LEU A 214 -15.93 18.19 5.71
CA LEU A 214 -17.04 17.99 4.78
C LEU A 214 -16.54 17.41 3.47
N PHE A 215 -17.30 16.51 2.89
CA PHE A 215 -17.02 15.94 1.57
C PHE A 215 -18.05 16.44 0.56
N GLN A 216 -17.57 16.77 -0.64
CA GLN A 216 -18.40 17.14 -1.78
C GLN A 216 -17.84 16.53 -3.06
N LYS A 217 -18.71 16.36 -4.05
CA LYS A 217 -18.32 15.91 -5.39
C LYS A 217 -17.88 17.11 -6.24
N LYS A 218 -16.85 16.90 -7.07
CA LYS A 218 -16.44 17.91 -8.06
C LYS A 218 -17.60 18.18 -9.05
N GLY A 219 -17.97 19.45 -9.19
CA GLY A 219 -19.10 19.89 -10.04
C GLY A 219 -20.47 19.89 -9.36
N ALA A 220 -20.57 19.62 -8.06
CA ALA A 220 -21.79 19.92 -7.30
C ALA A 220 -21.85 21.44 -7.08
N GLU A 221 -22.65 22.14 -7.88
CA GLU A 221 -22.95 23.55 -7.64
C GLU A 221 -23.52 23.74 -6.22
N LYS A 222 -22.97 24.74 -5.51
CA LYS A 222 -23.59 25.21 -4.26
C LYS A 222 -25.02 25.68 -4.59
N LYS A 223 -26.02 24.89 -4.25
CA LYS A 223 -27.41 25.37 -4.18
C LYS A 223 -27.61 26.15 -2.89
#